data_3645392d6165d7a59c7b68f024b0eb8d
#
_entry.id   3645392d6165d7a59c7b68f024b0eb8d
#
_cell.length_a   1.000
_cell.length_b   1.000
_cell.length_c   1.000
_cell.angle_alpha   90.00
_cell.angle_beta   90.00
_cell.angle_gamma   90.00
#
_symmetry.space_group_name_H-M   'P 1'
#
loop_
_entity.id
_entity.type
_entity.pdbx_description
1 polymer ?
#
loop_
_entity_poly.entity_id
_entity_poly.type
_entity_poly.pdbx_seq_one_letter_code
_entity_poly.pdbx_strand_id
1 'polypeptide(L)'
;MMLSIIIYHCIAIWMPGGWFIVKTEERNVVLSCIAQWMNLIHIYVFTFASGYIYSVMRFERNHYNSFWIFLKKKIKRLLVPYVFVCVVWIIPFYVLFYKTSLGDIIYRYVLAYSPSQLWYIIMLFMVFVVAYLFGDKLYNLSIIRIVALFVGFETLYLILDRYTSLPFQSAMCVKFIPYFVLGMNGKVIIEVFKNRSRVFAVSTIAAHVIFFVIYILSTSPIISIKVLHFLSATICSITGIFLVFIVYHEIDDNAIFSSHFFIELKENSFQMYLFHQQIIWCVLYVFYGKLPVFLVVLVSFVLSFSVSMIISKILKRNILTRQFVGG
;
A
#
# COMPACT_ATOMS: atom_id res chain seq x y z
N MET A 1 -8.67 -5.91 0.51
CA MET A 1 -7.45 -5.09 0.68
C MET A 1 -7.74 -3.67 1.15
N MET A 2 -8.70 -2.88 0.59
CA MET A 2 -8.97 -1.50 1.09
C MET A 2 -9.38 -1.49 2.57
N LEU A 3 -10.21 -2.42 2.99
CA LEU A 3 -10.58 -2.56 4.41
C LEU A 3 -9.35 -2.79 5.31
N SER A 4 -8.39 -3.62 4.86
CA SER A 4 -7.17 -3.85 5.63
C SER A 4 -6.29 -2.60 5.78
N ILE A 5 -6.29 -1.70 4.79
CA ILE A 5 -5.61 -0.40 4.91
C ILE A 5 -6.27 0.47 5.98
N ILE A 6 -7.60 0.59 5.96
CA ILE A 6 -8.32 1.39 6.95
C ILE A 6 -8.09 0.81 8.36
N ILE A 7 -8.23 -0.51 8.53
CA ILE A 7 -7.99 -1.17 9.82
C ILE A 7 -6.55 -0.93 10.28
N TYR A 8 -5.56 -1.13 9.39
CA TYR A 8 -4.16 -0.84 9.69
C TYR A 8 -3.98 0.57 10.22
N HIS A 9 -4.53 1.56 9.55
CA HIS A 9 -4.41 2.96 9.98
C HIS A 9 -5.16 3.26 11.27
N CYS A 10 -6.26 2.57 11.56
CA CYS A 10 -6.96 2.70 12.84
C CYS A 10 -6.16 2.15 14.03
N ILE A 11 -5.29 1.16 13.82
CA ILE A 11 -4.52 0.50 14.87
C ILE A 11 -3.03 0.90 14.89
N ALA A 12 -2.54 1.58 13.88
CA ALA A 12 -1.12 1.92 13.73
C ALA A 12 -0.57 2.85 14.82
N ILE A 13 -1.45 3.59 15.51
CA ILE A 13 -1.06 4.48 16.62
C ILE A 13 -0.43 3.70 17.79
N TRP A 14 -0.81 2.43 17.99
CA TRP A 14 -0.26 1.58 19.04
C TRP A 14 1.01 0.82 18.65
N MET A 15 1.53 1.05 17.43
CA MET A 15 2.85 0.55 17.01
C MET A 15 3.98 1.31 17.71
N PRO A 16 5.19 0.71 17.82
CA PRO A 16 6.37 1.44 18.25
C PRO A 16 6.62 2.67 17.35
N GLY A 17 6.79 3.84 17.97
CA GLY A 17 6.96 5.10 17.25
C GLY A 17 5.67 5.88 16.99
N GLY A 18 4.50 5.26 17.18
CA GLY A 18 3.18 5.91 17.12
C GLY A 18 2.86 6.61 15.79
N TRP A 19 1.76 7.31 15.80
CA TRP A 19 1.36 8.20 14.71
C TRP A 19 1.31 9.66 15.16
N PHE A 20 1.75 10.56 14.28
CA PHE A 20 2.06 11.97 14.42
C PHE A 20 1.21 12.83 15.36
N ILE A 21 -0.10 12.63 15.41
CA ILE A 21 -1.01 13.56 16.10
C ILE A 21 -1.05 13.30 17.59
N VAL A 22 -0.99 12.03 17.97
CA VAL A 22 -1.05 11.61 19.34
C VAL A 22 0.21 10.82 19.65
N LYS A 23 1.07 11.41 20.47
CA LYS A 23 2.16 10.63 21.07
C LYS A 23 1.51 9.74 22.11
N THR A 24 1.48 8.45 21.85
CA THR A 24 1.03 7.48 22.82
C THR A 24 2.24 6.82 23.48
N GLU A 25 2.26 6.82 24.80
CA GLU A 25 3.15 6.00 25.61
C GLU A 25 2.57 4.59 25.79
N GLU A 26 1.28 4.44 25.57
CA GLU A 26 0.58 3.16 25.63
C GLU A 26 0.92 2.29 24.43
N ARG A 27 1.59 1.18 24.67
CA ARG A 27 1.86 0.15 23.68
C ARG A 27 0.85 -0.98 23.84
N ASN A 28 0.11 -1.27 22.79
CA ASN A 28 -0.71 -2.47 22.73
C ASN A 28 -0.02 -3.49 21.85
N VAL A 29 0.55 -4.53 22.43
CA VAL A 29 1.32 -5.56 21.71
C VAL A 29 0.48 -6.25 20.64
N VAL A 30 -0.76 -6.60 20.96
CA VAL A 30 -1.66 -7.30 20.02
C VAL A 30 -1.96 -6.43 18.80
N LEU A 31 -2.39 -5.18 19.02
CA LEU A 31 -2.67 -4.25 17.93
C LEU A 31 -1.42 -3.93 17.12
N SER A 32 -0.28 -3.80 17.78
CA SER A 32 1.02 -3.61 17.13
C SER A 32 1.38 -4.78 16.22
N CYS A 33 1.24 -6.02 16.69
CA CYS A 33 1.50 -7.21 15.88
C CYS A 33 0.57 -7.30 14.66
N ILE A 34 -0.73 -7.03 14.86
CA ILE A 34 -1.72 -7.03 13.78
C ILE A 34 -1.38 -5.95 12.75
N ALA A 35 -1.04 -4.74 13.19
CA ALA A 35 -0.68 -3.64 12.31
C ALA A 35 0.57 -3.97 11.48
N GLN A 36 1.62 -4.49 12.12
CA GLN A 36 2.85 -4.90 11.45
C GLN A 36 2.58 -6.00 10.42
N TRP A 37 1.77 -7.00 10.78
CA TRP A 37 1.36 -8.06 9.87
C TRP A 37 0.61 -7.52 8.64
N MET A 38 -0.38 -6.66 8.85
CA MET A 38 -1.13 -6.02 7.75
C MET A 38 -0.23 -5.18 6.85
N ASN A 39 0.72 -4.44 7.42
CA ASN A 39 1.67 -3.60 6.67
C ASN A 39 2.57 -4.41 5.74
N LEU A 40 2.93 -5.63 6.12
CA LEU A 40 3.71 -6.54 5.29
C LEU A 40 2.94 -7.18 4.13
N ILE A 41 1.61 -6.99 4.06
CA ILE A 41 0.77 -7.64 3.04
C ILE A 41 0.12 -6.63 2.10
N HIS A 42 -0.66 -5.68 2.63
CA HIS A 42 -1.61 -4.93 1.80
C HIS A 42 -0.96 -4.10 0.69
N ILE A 43 0.13 -3.39 0.98
CA ILE A 43 0.81 -2.53 0.00
C ILE A 43 1.49 -3.37 -1.09
N TYR A 44 2.09 -4.47 -0.71
CA TYR A 44 2.79 -5.39 -1.62
C TYR A 44 1.81 -6.09 -2.56
N VAL A 45 0.64 -6.50 -2.07
CA VAL A 45 -0.43 -7.07 -2.90
C VAL A 45 -0.95 -6.03 -3.90
N PHE A 46 -1.15 -4.78 -3.50
CA PHE A 46 -1.55 -3.71 -4.43
C PHE A 46 -0.50 -3.44 -5.51
N THR A 47 0.77 -3.47 -5.14
CA THR A 47 1.88 -3.27 -6.08
C THR A 47 1.97 -4.43 -7.06
N PHE A 48 1.88 -5.67 -6.58
CA PHE A 48 1.80 -6.87 -7.42
C PHE A 48 0.60 -6.80 -8.39
N ALA A 49 -0.60 -6.54 -7.89
CA ALA A 49 -1.80 -6.42 -8.71
C ALA A 49 -1.68 -5.32 -9.78
N SER A 50 -1.04 -4.20 -9.43
CA SER A 50 -0.77 -3.11 -10.37
C SER A 50 0.18 -3.55 -11.48
N GLY A 51 1.21 -4.33 -11.17
CA GLY A 51 2.14 -4.92 -12.13
C GLY A 51 1.46 -5.94 -13.05
N TYR A 52 0.60 -6.80 -12.49
CA TYR A 52 -0.17 -7.77 -13.25
C TYR A 52 -1.12 -7.09 -14.26
N ILE A 53 -1.92 -6.14 -13.78
CA ILE A 53 -2.84 -5.38 -14.65
C ILE A 53 -2.06 -4.63 -15.74
N TYR A 54 -0.90 -4.04 -15.37
CA TYR A 54 -0.06 -3.34 -16.34
C TYR A 54 0.45 -4.26 -17.45
N SER A 55 0.95 -5.46 -17.10
CA SER A 55 1.45 -6.41 -18.10
C SER A 55 0.34 -6.87 -19.05
N VAL A 56 -0.84 -7.20 -18.54
CA VAL A 56 -2.02 -7.56 -19.36
C VAL A 56 -2.39 -6.42 -20.31
N MET A 57 -2.45 -5.17 -19.81
CA MET A 57 -2.84 -4.04 -20.64
C MET A 57 -1.79 -3.68 -21.71
N ARG A 58 -0.50 -3.80 -21.37
CA ARG A 58 0.58 -3.43 -22.28
C ARG A 58 0.89 -4.53 -23.29
N PHE A 59 1.13 -5.77 -22.82
CA PHE A 59 1.71 -6.83 -23.64
C PHE A 59 0.66 -7.73 -24.30
N GLU A 60 -0.54 -7.86 -23.69
CA GLU A 60 -1.59 -8.71 -24.25
C GLU A 60 -2.64 -7.91 -25.00
N ARG A 61 -3.02 -6.74 -24.48
CA ARG A 61 -4.08 -5.90 -25.07
C ARG A 61 -3.54 -4.75 -25.92
N ASN A 62 -2.22 -4.56 -25.99
CA ASN A 62 -1.56 -3.47 -26.71
C ASN A 62 -2.14 -2.07 -26.43
N HIS A 63 -2.57 -1.83 -25.17
CA HIS A 63 -3.31 -0.60 -24.81
C HIS A 63 -2.39 0.62 -24.63
N TYR A 64 -1.07 0.43 -24.51
CA TYR A 64 -0.08 1.47 -24.23
C TYR A 64 0.95 1.59 -25.38
N ASN A 65 0.49 1.92 -26.56
CA ASN A 65 1.32 1.98 -27.78
C ASN A 65 2.30 3.15 -27.80
N SER A 66 2.07 4.19 -26.97
CA SER A 66 2.94 5.38 -26.88
C SER A 66 3.18 5.76 -25.42
N PHE A 67 4.43 6.15 -25.12
CA PHE A 67 4.84 6.64 -23.82
C PHE A 67 3.99 7.84 -23.37
N TRP A 68 3.75 8.78 -24.25
CA TRP A 68 2.99 9.99 -23.90
C TRP A 68 1.52 9.71 -23.62
N ILE A 69 0.90 8.79 -24.35
CA ILE A 69 -0.48 8.34 -24.09
C ILE A 69 -0.55 7.65 -22.73
N PHE A 70 0.40 6.75 -22.46
CA PHE A 70 0.52 6.07 -21.17
C PHE A 70 0.73 7.06 -20.03
N LEU A 71 1.72 7.95 -20.17
CA LEU A 71 2.06 8.94 -19.14
C LEU A 71 0.89 9.86 -18.82
N LYS A 72 0.20 10.38 -19.84
CA LYS A 72 -1.00 11.22 -19.66
C LYS A 72 -2.10 10.50 -18.89
N LYS A 73 -2.34 9.21 -19.20
CA LYS A 73 -3.31 8.39 -18.46
C LYS A 73 -2.90 8.22 -16.99
N LYS A 74 -1.61 7.99 -16.71
CA LYS A 74 -1.11 7.81 -15.33
C LYS A 74 -1.10 9.13 -14.55
N ILE A 75 -0.73 10.24 -15.16
CA ILE A 75 -0.84 11.58 -14.57
C ILE A 75 -2.30 11.84 -14.17
N LYS A 76 -3.24 11.68 -15.10
CA LYS A 76 -4.67 11.92 -14.83
C LYS A 76 -5.20 11.04 -13.71
N ARG A 77 -4.77 9.77 -13.62
CA ARG A 77 -5.29 8.81 -12.66
C ARG A 77 -4.63 8.87 -11.28
N LEU A 78 -3.36 9.31 -11.19
CA LEU A 78 -2.55 9.28 -9.97
C LEU A 78 -2.16 10.68 -9.50
N LEU A 79 -1.52 11.49 -10.36
CA LEU A 79 -0.98 12.78 -9.93
C LEU A 79 -2.05 13.86 -9.78
N VAL A 80 -3.06 13.88 -10.65
CA VAL A 80 -4.18 14.84 -10.49
C VAL A 80 -4.92 14.62 -9.17
N PRO A 81 -5.33 13.39 -8.79
CA PRO A 81 -5.89 13.14 -7.46
C PRO A 81 -4.91 13.45 -6.31
N TYR A 82 -3.63 13.15 -6.49
CA TYR A 82 -2.61 13.49 -5.50
C TYR A 82 -2.61 14.99 -5.20
N VAL A 83 -2.45 15.83 -6.23
CA VAL A 83 -2.41 17.29 -6.06
C VAL A 83 -3.72 17.82 -5.47
N PHE A 84 -4.85 17.36 -5.99
CA PHE A 84 -6.16 17.78 -5.51
C PHE A 84 -6.34 17.48 -4.01
N VAL A 85 -6.06 16.25 -3.59
CA VAL A 85 -6.22 15.85 -2.18
C VAL A 85 -5.20 16.52 -1.27
N CYS A 86 -3.96 16.75 -1.74
CA CYS A 86 -3.00 17.53 -0.98
C CYS A 86 -3.54 18.93 -0.70
N VAL A 87 -4.03 19.63 -1.72
CA VAL A 87 -4.46 21.04 -1.60
C VAL A 87 -5.77 21.18 -0.83
N VAL A 88 -6.75 20.32 -1.09
CA VAL A 88 -8.12 20.48 -0.55
C VAL A 88 -8.31 19.79 0.80
N TRP A 89 -7.52 18.74 1.09
CA TRP A 89 -7.79 17.88 2.24
C TRP A 89 -6.61 17.81 3.22
N ILE A 90 -5.41 17.49 2.76
CA ILE A 90 -4.29 17.20 3.66
C ILE A 90 -3.63 18.48 4.16
N ILE A 91 -3.25 19.41 3.28
CA ILE A 91 -2.56 20.64 3.67
C ILE A 91 -3.42 21.48 4.62
N PRO A 92 -4.72 21.73 4.35
CA PRO A 92 -5.57 22.46 5.30
C PRO A 92 -5.61 21.78 6.68
N PHE A 93 -5.68 20.45 6.72
CA PHE A 93 -5.64 19.71 7.97
C PHE A 93 -4.33 19.93 8.73
N TYR A 94 -3.18 19.85 8.06
CA TYR A 94 -1.88 20.08 8.70
C TYR A 94 -1.70 21.53 9.14
N VAL A 95 -2.17 22.50 8.37
CA VAL A 95 -2.10 23.92 8.76
C VAL A 95 -2.93 24.17 10.01
N LEU A 96 -4.14 23.61 10.11
CA LEU A 96 -5.03 23.79 11.24
C LEU A 96 -4.50 23.12 12.54
N PHE A 97 -3.98 21.90 12.43
CA PHE A 97 -3.60 21.12 13.61
C PHE A 97 -2.11 21.22 13.98
N TYR A 98 -1.22 21.56 13.03
CA TYR A 98 0.24 21.51 13.23
C TYR A 98 0.97 22.82 12.97
N LYS A 99 0.28 23.89 12.59
CA LYS A 99 0.90 25.18 12.24
C LYS A 99 2.06 25.01 11.24
N THR A 100 1.84 24.22 10.21
CA THR A 100 2.84 23.80 9.22
C THR A 100 3.31 25.02 8.41
N SER A 101 4.61 25.20 8.23
CA SER A 101 5.20 26.28 7.45
C SER A 101 5.09 26.00 5.94
N LEU A 102 5.27 27.05 5.10
CA LEU A 102 5.32 26.89 3.66
C LEU A 102 6.48 25.98 3.21
N GLY A 103 7.64 26.09 3.89
CA GLY A 103 8.79 25.22 3.64
C GLY A 103 8.47 23.74 3.89
N ASP A 104 7.75 23.43 4.98
CA ASP A 104 7.28 22.08 5.28
C ASP A 104 6.31 21.55 4.23
N ILE A 105 5.42 22.41 3.72
CA ILE A 105 4.47 22.05 2.66
C ILE A 105 5.22 21.68 1.38
N ILE A 106 6.19 22.50 0.97
CA ILE A 106 7.02 22.22 -0.20
C ILE A 106 7.79 20.92 0.00
N TYR A 107 8.48 20.75 1.12
CA TYR A 107 9.25 19.54 1.42
C TYR A 107 8.38 18.27 1.40
N ARG A 108 7.26 18.30 2.11
CA ARG A 108 6.40 17.10 2.27
C ARG A 108 5.61 16.76 1.02
N TYR A 109 5.02 17.75 0.36
CA TYR A 109 3.99 17.50 -0.67
C TYR A 109 4.46 17.83 -2.09
N VAL A 110 5.28 18.88 -2.31
CA VAL A 110 5.79 19.18 -3.64
C VAL A 110 6.97 18.26 -3.98
N LEU A 111 7.94 18.15 -3.08
CA LEU A 111 9.07 17.23 -3.21
C LEU A 111 8.73 15.80 -2.77
N ALA A 112 7.54 15.59 -2.18
CA ALA A 112 6.97 14.31 -1.79
C ALA A 112 7.88 13.46 -0.87
N TYR A 113 8.64 14.11 0.04
CA TYR A 113 9.44 13.37 1.02
C TYR A 113 8.58 12.63 2.05
N SER A 114 7.44 13.19 2.47
CA SER A 114 6.55 12.60 3.46
C SER A 114 5.08 13.04 3.24
N PRO A 115 4.48 12.68 2.09
CA PRO A 115 3.15 13.17 1.72
C PRO A 115 2.01 12.40 2.38
N SER A 116 2.14 12.07 3.69
CA SER A 116 1.13 11.31 4.43
C SER A 116 0.79 9.99 3.74
N GLN A 117 -0.49 9.54 3.76
CA GLN A 117 -0.90 8.31 3.07
C GLN A 117 -0.64 8.31 1.56
N LEU A 118 -0.49 9.48 0.95
CA LEU A 118 -0.34 9.59 -0.50
C LEU A 118 1.04 9.21 -1.04
N TRP A 119 2.01 8.88 -0.17
CA TRP A 119 3.34 8.43 -0.57
C TRP A 119 3.30 7.27 -1.57
N TYR A 120 2.35 6.36 -1.41
CA TYR A 120 2.18 5.21 -2.28
C TYR A 120 1.79 5.60 -3.72
N ILE A 121 1.00 6.68 -3.90
CA ILE A 121 0.61 7.16 -5.24
C ILE A 121 1.82 7.66 -6.01
N ILE A 122 2.69 8.45 -5.38
CA ILE A 122 3.91 8.97 -6.00
C ILE A 122 4.87 7.81 -6.31
N MET A 123 5.10 6.94 -5.34
CA MET A 123 5.91 5.74 -5.54
C MET A 123 5.39 4.90 -6.71
N LEU A 124 4.10 4.60 -6.73
CA LEU A 124 3.49 3.78 -7.78
C LEU A 124 3.56 4.47 -9.16
N PHE A 125 3.41 5.80 -9.21
CA PHE A 125 3.60 6.55 -10.45
C PHE A 125 5.03 6.38 -10.98
N MET A 126 6.05 6.53 -10.10
CA MET A 126 7.46 6.33 -10.48
C MET A 126 7.73 4.89 -10.95
N VAL A 127 7.18 3.89 -10.26
CA VAL A 127 7.27 2.48 -10.65
C VAL A 127 6.65 2.25 -12.04
N PHE A 128 5.50 2.86 -12.35
CA PHE A 128 4.90 2.78 -13.68
C PHE A 128 5.79 3.39 -14.77
N VAL A 129 6.45 4.51 -14.51
CA VAL A 129 7.37 5.15 -15.46
C VAL A 129 8.55 4.22 -15.73
N VAL A 130 9.21 3.70 -14.69
CA VAL A 130 10.31 2.74 -14.81
C VAL A 130 9.87 1.48 -15.55
N ALA A 131 8.72 0.91 -15.17
CA ALA A 131 8.18 -0.27 -15.84
C ALA A 131 7.83 -0.03 -17.31
N TYR A 132 7.45 1.20 -17.70
CA TYR A 132 7.24 1.50 -19.11
C TYR A 132 8.56 1.54 -19.89
N LEU A 133 9.60 2.19 -19.33
CA LEU A 133 10.89 2.36 -19.99
C LEU A 133 11.67 1.04 -20.14
N PHE A 134 11.57 0.17 -19.15
CA PHE A 134 12.32 -1.08 -19.10
C PHE A 134 11.46 -2.34 -19.23
N GLY A 135 10.15 -2.19 -19.46
CA GLY A 135 9.17 -3.28 -19.35
C GLY A 135 9.43 -4.46 -20.28
N ASP A 136 9.93 -4.22 -21.49
CA ASP A 136 10.24 -5.30 -22.45
C ASP A 136 11.36 -6.22 -21.93
N LYS A 137 12.29 -5.67 -21.12
CA LYS A 137 13.36 -6.43 -20.44
C LYS A 137 12.90 -7.07 -19.12
N LEU A 138 11.77 -6.62 -18.55
CA LEU A 138 11.24 -7.04 -17.25
C LEU A 138 10.04 -7.99 -17.36
N TYR A 139 9.57 -8.25 -18.57
CA TYR A 139 8.47 -9.15 -18.86
C TYR A 139 8.98 -10.54 -19.29
N ASN A 140 8.26 -11.61 -18.93
CA ASN A 140 8.62 -13.00 -19.18
C ASN A 140 10.00 -13.41 -18.61
N LEU A 141 10.29 -12.93 -17.41
CA LEU A 141 11.52 -13.29 -16.70
C LEU A 141 11.46 -14.72 -16.14
N SER A 142 12.60 -15.41 -16.20
CA SER A 142 12.79 -16.64 -15.42
C SER A 142 12.80 -16.35 -13.91
N ILE A 143 12.45 -17.34 -13.11
CA ILE A 143 12.42 -17.21 -11.65
C ILE A 143 13.77 -16.75 -11.08
N ILE A 144 14.88 -17.23 -11.63
CA ILE A 144 16.24 -16.86 -11.22
C ILE A 144 16.47 -15.36 -11.42
N ARG A 145 16.03 -14.80 -12.55
CA ARG A 145 16.15 -13.36 -12.84
C ARG A 145 15.27 -12.53 -11.90
N ILE A 146 14.08 -13.00 -11.56
CA ILE A 146 13.19 -12.35 -10.58
C ILE A 146 13.86 -12.33 -9.21
N VAL A 147 14.43 -13.45 -8.76
CA VAL A 147 15.17 -13.51 -7.49
C VAL A 147 16.38 -12.59 -7.49
N ALA A 148 17.15 -12.57 -8.59
CA ALA A 148 18.30 -11.66 -8.71
C ALA A 148 17.88 -10.18 -8.66
N LEU A 149 16.73 -9.83 -9.27
CA LEU A 149 16.15 -8.49 -9.16
C LEU A 149 15.77 -8.16 -7.70
N PHE A 150 15.13 -9.08 -6.98
CA PHE A 150 14.83 -8.85 -5.56
C PHE A 150 16.10 -8.56 -4.78
N VAL A 151 17.12 -9.41 -4.88
CA VAL A 151 18.39 -9.19 -4.16
C VAL A 151 19.04 -7.86 -4.53
N GLY A 152 19.11 -7.54 -5.83
CA GLY A 152 19.75 -6.30 -6.29
C GLY A 152 19.00 -5.04 -5.84
N PHE A 153 17.68 -5.00 -6.02
CA PHE A 153 16.88 -3.82 -5.68
C PHE A 153 16.72 -3.64 -4.17
N GLU A 154 16.59 -4.72 -3.41
CA GLU A 154 16.53 -4.65 -1.95
C GLU A 154 17.87 -4.19 -1.36
N THR A 155 19.01 -4.67 -1.91
CA THR A 155 20.34 -4.16 -1.51
C THR A 155 20.48 -2.67 -1.85
N LEU A 156 20.09 -2.27 -3.05
CA LEU A 156 20.11 -0.86 -3.46
C LEU A 156 19.21 0.00 -2.55
N TYR A 157 18.01 -0.48 -2.21
CA TYR A 157 17.12 0.22 -1.29
C TYR A 157 17.78 0.44 0.08
N LEU A 158 18.44 -0.57 0.65
CA LEU A 158 19.13 -0.45 1.94
C LEU A 158 20.24 0.59 1.91
N ILE A 159 20.98 0.67 0.80
CA ILE A 159 22.01 1.70 0.61
C ILE A 159 21.38 3.09 0.53
N LEU A 160 20.35 3.26 -0.29
CA LEU A 160 19.67 4.54 -0.49
C LEU A 160 19.01 5.02 0.81
N ASP A 161 18.30 4.16 1.52
CA ASP A 161 17.61 4.48 2.77
C ASP A 161 18.59 4.92 3.88
N ARG A 162 19.80 4.34 3.88
CA ARG A 162 20.82 4.66 4.89
C ARG A 162 21.58 5.96 4.63
N TYR A 163 21.88 6.26 3.36
CA TYR A 163 22.84 7.30 3.01
C TYR A 163 22.22 8.52 2.31
N THR A 164 20.96 8.43 1.91
CA THR A 164 20.33 9.50 1.14
C THR A 164 18.89 9.74 1.59
N SER A 165 18.46 11.00 1.48
CA SER A 165 17.05 11.35 1.45
C SER A 165 16.70 11.79 0.03
N LEU A 166 15.91 10.98 -0.68
CA LEU A 166 15.57 11.23 -2.07
C LEU A 166 14.12 11.72 -2.21
N PRO A 167 13.89 12.77 -3.05
CA PRO A 167 12.54 13.27 -3.29
C PRO A 167 11.69 12.26 -4.08
N PHE A 168 10.39 12.55 -4.17
CA PHE A 168 9.42 11.81 -4.98
C PHE A 168 9.32 10.32 -4.63
N GLN A 169 9.58 9.95 -3.39
CA GLN A 169 9.56 8.55 -2.93
C GLN A 169 10.49 7.63 -3.74
N SER A 170 11.63 8.17 -4.22
CA SER A 170 12.51 7.42 -5.12
C SER A 170 13.11 6.18 -4.47
N ALA A 171 13.49 6.23 -3.18
CA ALA A 171 13.96 5.05 -2.44
C ALA A 171 12.84 3.99 -2.34
N MET A 172 11.60 4.40 -2.05
CA MET A 172 10.45 3.49 -2.04
C MET A 172 10.14 2.94 -3.44
N CYS A 173 10.32 3.72 -4.50
CA CYS A 173 10.21 3.22 -5.87
C CYS A 173 11.18 2.05 -6.08
N VAL A 174 12.45 2.19 -5.70
CA VAL A 174 13.44 1.11 -5.79
C VAL A 174 12.98 -0.13 -5.03
N LYS A 175 12.52 0.01 -3.78
CA LYS A 175 12.02 -1.09 -2.96
C LYS A 175 10.85 -1.84 -3.61
N PHE A 176 9.92 -1.13 -4.25
CA PHE A 176 8.69 -1.72 -4.76
C PHE A 176 8.75 -2.20 -6.21
N ILE A 177 9.79 -1.85 -6.98
CA ILE A 177 10.00 -2.37 -8.36
C ILE A 177 9.98 -3.90 -8.42
N PRO A 178 10.68 -4.67 -7.55
CA PRO A 178 10.65 -6.14 -7.63
C PRO A 178 9.25 -6.74 -7.47
N TYR A 179 8.43 -6.18 -6.58
CA TYR A 179 7.06 -6.64 -6.36
C TYR A 179 6.14 -6.32 -7.54
N PHE A 180 6.36 -5.19 -8.19
CA PHE A 180 5.65 -4.83 -9.41
C PHE A 180 6.07 -5.76 -10.56
N VAL A 181 7.38 -6.03 -10.72
CA VAL A 181 7.90 -6.96 -11.72
C VAL A 181 7.42 -8.39 -11.46
N LEU A 182 7.33 -8.81 -10.20
CA LEU A 182 6.72 -10.09 -9.83
C LEU A 182 5.26 -10.14 -10.32
N GLY A 183 4.52 -9.05 -10.19
CA GLY A 183 3.17 -8.92 -10.73
C GLY A 183 3.12 -8.94 -12.25
N MET A 184 4.06 -8.27 -12.94
CA MET A 184 4.16 -8.31 -14.42
C MET A 184 4.34 -9.75 -14.95
N ASN A 185 5.02 -10.60 -14.17
CA ASN A 185 5.25 -12.02 -14.49
C ASN A 185 4.24 -12.94 -13.79
N GLY A 186 3.15 -12.38 -13.27
CA GLY A 186 2.18 -13.08 -12.43
C GLY A 186 1.41 -14.21 -13.10
N LYS A 187 1.35 -14.30 -14.43
CA LYS A 187 0.68 -15.41 -15.12
C LYS A 187 1.29 -16.76 -14.75
N VAL A 188 2.61 -16.87 -14.83
CA VAL A 188 3.32 -18.10 -14.46
C VAL A 188 3.05 -18.47 -13.01
N ILE A 189 3.00 -17.46 -12.13
CA ILE A 189 2.69 -17.64 -10.73
C ILE A 189 1.25 -18.13 -10.55
N ILE A 190 0.28 -17.51 -11.23
CA ILE A 190 -1.13 -17.91 -11.17
C ILE A 190 -1.35 -19.34 -11.70
N GLU A 191 -0.63 -19.74 -12.75
CA GLU A 191 -0.69 -21.12 -13.27
C GLU A 191 -0.17 -22.14 -12.26
N VAL A 192 0.94 -21.84 -11.57
CA VAL A 192 1.43 -22.66 -10.46
C VAL A 192 0.37 -22.78 -9.35
N PHE A 193 -0.36 -21.69 -9.08
CA PHE A 193 -1.45 -21.70 -8.09
C PHE A 193 -2.67 -22.52 -8.50
N LYS A 194 -3.05 -22.51 -9.78
CA LYS A 194 -4.18 -23.32 -10.28
C LYS A 194 -3.93 -24.83 -10.13
N ASN A 195 -2.68 -25.24 -10.31
CA ASN A 195 -2.25 -26.65 -10.24
C ASN A 195 -1.67 -27.04 -8.87
N ARG A 196 -1.83 -26.19 -7.86
CA ARG A 196 -1.21 -26.41 -6.55
C ARG A 196 -1.73 -27.60 -5.79
N SER A 197 -0.82 -28.25 -5.09
CA SER A 197 -1.14 -29.27 -4.08
C SER A 197 -1.50 -28.60 -2.74
N ARG A 198 -2.25 -29.30 -1.88
CA ARG A 198 -2.48 -28.87 -0.48
C ARG A 198 -1.16 -28.60 0.26
N VAL A 199 -0.12 -29.36 -0.07
CA VAL A 199 1.22 -29.20 0.49
C VAL A 199 1.77 -27.81 0.20
N PHE A 200 1.59 -27.29 -1.01
CA PHE A 200 2.04 -25.93 -1.36
C PHE A 200 1.30 -24.86 -0.53
N ALA A 201 -0.01 -24.98 -0.35
CA ALA A 201 -0.77 -24.03 0.46
C ALA A 201 -0.31 -24.07 1.93
N VAL A 202 -0.18 -25.25 2.52
CA VAL A 202 0.28 -25.43 3.90
C VAL A 202 1.71 -24.91 4.07
N SER A 203 2.62 -25.21 3.14
CA SER A 203 4.02 -24.72 3.23
C SER A 203 4.10 -23.20 3.12
N THR A 204 3.26 -22.57 2.29
CA THR A 204 3.18 -21.10 2.19
C THR A 204 2.70 -20.48 3.50
N ILE A 205 1.63 -21.03 4.09
CA ILE A 205 1.12 -20.59 5.40
C ILE A 205 2.20 -20.74 6.48
N ALA A 206 2.82 -21.94 6.55
CA ALA A 206 3.87 -22.19 7.53
C ALA A 206 5.07 -21.24 7.37
N ALA A 207 5.54 -21.04 6.13
CA ALA A 207 6.62 -20.10 5.84
C ALA A 207 6.23 -18.67 6.28
N HIS A 208 5.00 -18.22 5.94
CA HIS A 208 4.54 -16.89 6.34
C HIS A 208 4.54 -16.70 7.86
N VAL A 209 4.00 -17.65 8.61
CA VAL A 209 3.97 -17.60 10.07
C VAL A 209 5.38 -17.61 10.66
N ILE A 210 6.26 -18.52 10.21
CA ILE A 210 7.64 -18.62 10.68
C ILE A 210 8.39 -17.29 10.46
N PHE A 211 8.34 -16.76 9.23
CA PHE A 211 9.07 -15.54 8.91
C PHE A 211 8.44 -14.30 9.56
N PHE A 212 7.11 -14.28 9.81
CA PHE A 212 6.50 -13.23 10.60
C PHE A 212 6.97 -13.26 12.06
N VAL A 213 7.07 -14.43 12.68
CA VAL A 213 7.64 -14.57 14.03
C VAL A 213 9.09 -14.09 14.06
N ILE A 214 9.92 -14.49 13.08
CA ILE A 214 11.31 -14.03 12.96
C ILE A 214 11.35 -12.50 12.79
N TYR A 215 10.47 -11.93 11.99
CA TYR A 215 10.35 -10.49 11.79
C TYR A 215 10.07 -9.76 13.10
N ILE A 216 9.10 -10.22 13.89
CA ILE A 216 8.76 -9.61 15.19
C ILE A 216 9.92 -9.78 16.19
N LEU A 217 10.52 -10.95 16.27
CA LEU A 217 11.65 -11.21 17.17
C LEU A 217 12.89 -10.39 16.82
N SER A 218 13.13 -10.13 15.53
CA SER A 218 14.29 -9.37 15.06
C SER A 218 14.22 -7.86 15.39
N THR A 219 13.06 -7.35 15.80
CA THR A 219 12.89 -6.00 16.34
C THR A 219 13.01 -5.93 17.86
N SER A 220 13.14 -7.07 18.52
CA SER A 220 13.31 -7.17 19.97
C SER A 220 14.63 -6.50 20.41
N PRO A 221 14.67 -5.85 21.59
CA PRO A 221 15.92 -5.34 22.18
C PRO A 221 16.98 -6.43 22.37
N ILE A 222 16.57 -7.70 22.46
CA ILE A 222 17.44 -8.84 22.72
C ILE A 222 18.10 -9.34 21.43
N ILE A 223 17.38 -9.28 20.28
CA ILE A 223 17.86 -9.81 19.00
C ILE A 223 17.66 -8.74 17.93
N SER A 224 18.53 -7.74 17.91
CA SER A 224 18.50 -6.69 16.88
C SER A 224 19.42 -7.02 15.71
N ILE A 225 18.97 -7.90 14.81
CA ILE A 225 19.72 -8.26 13.60
C ILE A 225 19.00 -7.63 12.39
N LYS A 226 19.47 -6.46 11.95
CA LYS A 226 18.86 -5.69 10.85
C LYS A 226 18.70 -6.50 9.55
N VAL A 227 19.69 -7.31 9.20
CA VAL A 227 19.62 -8.15 8.00
C VAL A 227 18.51 -9.19 8.10
N LEU A 228 18.38 -9.85 9.26
CA LEU A 228 17.34 -10.85 9.51
C LEU A 228 15.94 -10.22 9.48
N HIS A 229 15.80 -9.04 10.09
CA HIS A 229 14.56 -8.26 10.05
C HIS A 229 14.15 -7.95 8.62
N PHE A 230 15.08 -7.50 7.81
CA PHE A 230 14.84 -7.13 6.44
C PHE A 230 14.48 -8.34 5.55
N LEU A 231 15.26 -9.42 5.64
CA LEU A 231 14.99 -10.66 4.89
C LEU A 231 13.65 -11.28 5.28
N SER A 232 13.34 -11.32 6.57
CA SER A 232 12.04 -11.85 7.03
C SER A 232 10.86 -10.98 6.57
N ALA A 233 11.01 -9.66 6.56
CA ALA A 233 10.00 -8.76 6.02
C ALA A 233 9.75 -9.02 4.52
N THR A 234 10.80 -9.18 3.73
CA THR A 234 10.72 -9.46 2.29
C THR A 234 10.02 -10.80 2.03
N ILE A 235 10.41 -11.86 2.75
CA ILE A 235 9.78 -13.18 2.61
C ILE A 235 8.32 -13.15 3.07
N CYS A 236 8.00 -12.46 4.17
CA CYS A 236 6.62 -12.26 4.61
C CYS A 236 5.78 -11.52 3.56
N SER A 237 6.35 -10.51 2.91
CA SER A 237 5.61 -9.76 1.88
C SER A 237 5.32 -10.63 0.66
N ILE A 238 6.28 -11.44 0.21
CA ILE A 238 6.10 -12.37 -0.90
C ILE A 238 5.09 -13.47 -0.55
N THR A 239 5.26 -14.12 0.61
CA THR A 239 4.32 -15.16 1.06
C THR A 239 2.94 -14.58 1.35
N GLY A 240 2.86 -13.32 1.84
CA GLY A 240 1.61 -12.59 2.03
C GLY A 240 0.85 -12.34 0.73
N ILE A 241 1.55 -12.01 -0.37
CA ILE A 241 0.95 -11.94 -1.71
C ILE A 241 0.34 -13.30 -2.05
N PHE A 242 1.08 -14.38 -1.85
CA PHE A 242 0.61 -15.73 -2.15
C PHE A 242 -0.57 -16.15 -1.28
N LEU A 243 -0.58 -15.82 0.01
CA LEU A 243 -1.72 -16.09 0.89
C LEU A 243 -3.00 -15.43 0.40
N VAL A 244 -2.93 -14.18 -0.06
CA VAL A 244 -4.12 -13.49 -0.60
C VAL A 244 -4.65 -14.21 -1.84
N PHE A 245 -3.79 -14.73 -2.71
CA PHE A 245 -4.22 -15.53 -3.86
C PHE A 245 -4.79 -16.88 -3.45
N ILE A 246 -4.22 -17.55 -2.44
CA ILE A 246 -4.75 -18.80 -1.88
C ILE A 246 -6.17 -18.57 -1.35
N VAL A 247 -6.34 -17.55 -0.50
CA VAL A 247 -7.65 -17.20 0.07
C VAL A 247 -8.66 -16.83 -1.03
N TYR A 248 -8.24 -16.03 -2.01
CA TYR A 248 -9.11 -15.64 -3.13
C TYR A 248 -9.59 -16.84 -3.93
N HIS A 249 -8.75 -17.85 -4.13
CA HIS A 249 -9.10 -19.06 -4.89
C HIS A 249 -9.99 -20.00 -4.09
N GLU A 250 -9.82 -20.09 -2.77
CA GLU A 250 -10.66 -20.95 -1.91
C GLU A 250 -12.06 -20.37 -1.67
N ILE A 251 -12.17 -19.04 -1.70
CA ILE A 251 -13.47 -18.37 -1.70
C ILE A 251 -13.99 -18.41 -3.15
N ASP A 252 -14.36 -19.61 -3.62
CA ASP A 252 -15.02 -19.80 -4.92
C ASP A 252 -16.47 -19.32 -4.82
N ASP A 253 -16.63 -18.01 -4.58
CA ASP A 253 -17.95 -17.49 -4.35
C ASP A 253 -18.16 -16.20 -5.15
N ASN A 254 -18.56 -16.41 -6.39
CA ASN A 254 -19.08 -15.35 -7.23
C ASN A 254 -20.20 -14.55 -6.52
N ALA A 255 -20.91 -15.14 -5.57
CA ALA A 255 -22.00 -14.52 -4.83
C ALA A 255 -21.49 -13.42 -3.87
N ILE A 256 -20.39 -13.68 -3.12
CA ILE A 256 -19.82 -12.66 -2.21
C ILE A 256 -19.26 -11.49 -3.00
N PHE A 257 -18.42 -11.77 -4.02
CA PHE A 257 -17.78 -10.72 -4.82
C PHE A 257 -18.73 -9.98 -5.77
N SER A 258 -19.86 -10.57 -6.10
CA SER A 258 -20.94 -9.94 -6.88
C SER A 258 -21.97 -9.23 -6.00
N SER A 259 -21.86 -9.29 -4.68
CA SER A 259 -22.77 -8.55 -3.80
C SER A 259 -22.64 -7.04 -4.02
N HIS A 260 -23.75 -6.34 -3.87
CA HIS A 260 -23.80 -4.87 -4.01
C HIS A 260 -22.76 -4.17 -3.12
N PHE A 261 -22.53 -4.66 -1.92
CA PHE A 261 -21.52 -4.13 -1.00
C PHE A 261 -20.10 -4.22 -1.58
N PHE A 262 -19.71 -5.39 -2.11
CA PHE A 262 -18.36 -5.56 -2.68
C PHE A 262 -18.16 -4.78 -3.98
N ILE A 263 -19.20 -4.66 -4.79
CA ILE A 263 -19.17 -3.82 -6.00
C ILE A 263 -18.94 -2.36 -5.61
N GLU A 264 -19.73 -1.82 -4.68
CA GLU A 264 -19.56 -0.46 -4.18
C GLU A 264 -18.17 -0.22 -3.55
N LEU A 265 -17.70 -1.17 -2.72
CA LEU A 265 -16.38 -1.11 -2.11
C LEU A 265 -15.26 -1.07 -3.17
N LYS A 266 -15.34 -1.91 -4.18
CA LYS A 266 -14.39 -1.96 -5.29
C LYS A 266 -14.36 -0.64 -6.06
N GLU A 267 -15.53 -0.13 -6.42
CA GLU A 267 -15.65 1.10 -7.20
C GLU A 267 -15.18 2.35 -6.44
N ASN A 268 -15.31 2.36 -5.12
CA ASN A 268 -14.97 3.51 -4.28
C ASN A 268 -13.63 3.37 -3.57
N SER A 269 -12.94 2.23 -3.70
CA SER A 269 -11.72 1.90 -2.95
C SER A 269 -10.60 2.94 -3.10
N PHE A 270 -10.39 3.48 -4.29
CA PHE A 270 -9.35 4.47 -4.53
C PHE A 270 -9.65 5.80 -3.81
N GLN A 271 -10.89 6.28 -3.87
CA GLN A 271 -11.29 7.52 -3.20
C GLN A 271 -11.28 7.33 -1.67
N MET A 272 -11.73 6.18 -1.17
CA MET A 272 -11.62 5.87 0.26
C MET A 272 -10.16 5.91 0.72
N TYR A 273 -9.23 5.38 -0.08
CA TYR A 273 -7.80 5.48 0.19
C TYR A 273 -7.33 6.95 0.27
N LEU A 274 -7.84 7.84 -0.57
CA LEU A 274 -7.45 9.25 -0.57
C LEU A 274 -7.83 9.99 0.72
N PHE A 275 -8.97 9.67 1.32
CA PHE A 275 -9.58 10.50 2.37
C PHE A 275 -9.60 9.89 3.78
N HIS A 276 -9.42 8.58 3.93
CA HIS A 276 -9.64 7.87 5.21
C HIS A 276 -8.77 8.34 6.37
N GLN A 277 -7.51 8.69 6.14
CA GLN A 277 -6.52 8.86 7.21
C GLN A 277 -6.80 10.10 8.09
N GLN A 278 -7.17 11.23 7.50
CA GLN A 278 -7.46 12.45 8.26
C GLN A 278 -8.71 12.30 9.11
N ILE A 279 -9.67 11.49 8.67
CA ILE A 279 -10.86 11.17 9.46
C ILE A 279 -10.45 10.38 10.71
N ILE A 280 -9.58 9.37 10.56
CA ILE A 280 -9.02 8.63 11.69
C ILE A 280 -8.32 9.58 12.67
N TRP A 281 -7.55 10.52 12.17
CA TRP A 281 -6.87 11.50 13.03
C TRP A 281 -7.82 12.40 13.80
N CYS A 282 -8.92 12.84 13.19
CA CYS A 282 -9.96 13.58 13.91
C CYS A 282 -10.55 12.74 15.04
N VAL A 283 -10.83 11.47 14.78
CA VAL A 283 -11.35 10.55 15.81
C VAL A 283 -10.35 10.35 16.94
N LEU A 284 -9.09 10.11 16.62
CA LEU A 284 -8.03 9.96 17.61
C LEU A 284 -7.85 11.23 18.45
N TYR A 285 -7.87 12.40 17.82
CA TYR A 285 -7.76 13.69 18.51
C TYR A 285 -8.87 13.90 19.54
N VAL A 286 -10.08 13.46 19.22
CA VAL A 286 -11.26 13.65 20.10
C VAL A 286 -11.34 12.58 21.19
N PHE A 287 -11.07 11.32 20.88
CA PHE A 287 -11.43 10.18 21.73
C PHE A 287 -10.24 9.44 22.35
N TYR A 288 -9.00 9.67 21.87
CA TYR A 288 -7.82 9.03 22.46
C TYR A 288 -7.66 9.42 23.93
N GLY A 289 -7.42 8.43 24.79
CA GLY A 289 -7.33 8.63 26.25
C GLY A 289 -8.66 8.86 26.97
N LYS A 290 -9.78 9.00 26.23
CA LYS A 290 -11.13 9.19 26.81
C LYS A 290 -12.00 7.95 26.70
N LEU A 291 -11.74 7.08 25.72
CA LEU A 291 -12.47 5.84 25.51
C LEU A 291 -11.51 4.65 25.58
N PRO A 292 -12.00 3.47 25.94
CA PRO A 292 -11.24 2.23 25.83
C PRO A 292 -10.68 2.02 24.41
N VAL A 293 -9.47 1.48 24.29
CA VAL A 293 -8.75 1.28 23.03
C VAL A 293 -9.62 0.63 21.97
N PHE A 294 -10.35 -0.43 22.32
CA PHE A 294 -11.22 -1.13 21.39
C PHE A 294 -12.32 -0.22 20.79
N LEU A 295 -12.92 0.63 21.61
CA LEU A 295 -13.94 1.58 21.14
C LEU A 295 -13.33 2.66 20.26
N VAL A 296 -12.14 3.16 20.57
CA VAL A 296 -11.43 4.12 19.71
C VAL A 296 -11.16 3.51 18.33
N VAL A 297 -10.69 2.27 18.27
CA VAL A 297 -10.46 1.55 17.02
C VAL A 297 -11.76 1.36 16.24
N LEU A 298 -12.82 0.91 16.92
CA LEU A 298 -14.13 0.68 16.29
C LEU A 298 -14.71 1.97 15.71
N VAL A 299 -14.74 3.05 16.49
CA VAL A 299 -15.24 4.35 16.06
C VAL A 299 -14.40 4.90 14.92
N SER A 300 -13.06 4.79 15.00
CA SER A 300 -12.16 5.19 13.94
C SER A 300 -12.45 4.44 12.63
N PHE A 301 -12.64 3.13 12.71
CA PHE A 301 -12.98 2.32 11.54
C PHE A 301 -14.33 2.69 10.94
N VAL A 302 -15.39 2.72 11.75
CA VAL A 302 -16.75 3.00 11.28
C VAL A 302 -16.83 4.40 10.65
N LEU A 303 -16.31 5.42 11.33
CA LEU A 303 -16.34 6.79 10.81
C LEU A 303 -15.45 6.95 9.58
N SER A 304 -14.24 6.42 9.60
CA SER A 304 -13.32 6.51 8.45
C SER A 304 -13.89 5.80 7.22
N PHE A 305 -14.45 4.61 7.39
CA PHE A 305 -15.10 3.87 6.33
C PHE A 305 -16.31 4.63 5.77
N SER A 306 -17.27 4.99 6.63
CA SER A 306 -18.54 5.59 6.22
C SER A 306 -18.33 6.98 5.60
N VAL A 307 -17.55 7.85 6.25
CA VAL A 307 -17.33 9.22 5.76
C VAL A 307 -16.52 9.21 4.46
N SER A 308 -15.46 8.40 4.35
CA SER A 308 -14.71 8.31 3.09
C SER A 308 -15.53 7.74 1.94
N MET A 309 -16.44 6.80 2.22
CA MET A 309 -17.40 6.29 1.24
C MET A 309 -18.39 7.38 0.79
N ILE A 310 -18.93 8.16 1.72
CA ILE A 310 -19.84 9.27 1.42
C ILE A 310 -19.12 10.33 0.58
N ILE A 311 -17.91 10.74 0.97
CA ILE A 311 -17.09 11.68 0.18
C ILE A 311 -16.88 11.15 -1.23
N SER A 312 -16.53 9.86 -1.37
CA SER A 312 -16.36 9.23 -2.68
C SER A 312 -17.62 9.35 -3.54
N LYS A 313 -18.79 9.01 -2.99
CA LYS A 313 -20.07 9.07 -3.70
C LYS A 313 -20.42 10.49 -4.13
N ILE A 314 -20.20 11.49 -3.26
CA ILE A 314 -20.45 12.90 -3.56
C ILE A 314 -19.53 13.38 -4.70
N LEU A 315 -18.22 13.14 -4.59
CA LEU A 315 -17.25 13.61 -5.58
C LEU A 315 -17.43 12.94 -6.95
N LYS A 316 -17.92 11.71 -7.00
CA LYS A 316 -18.20 11.01 -8.26
C LYS A 316 -19.48 11.43 -8.94
N ARG A 317 -20.44 12.02 -8.23
CA ARG A 317 -21.71 12.49 -8.82
C ARG A 317 -21.50 13.61 -9.82
N ASN A 318 -20.55 14.53 -9.53
CA ASN A 318 -20.26 15.65 -10.41
C ASN A 318 -19.11 15.30 -11.37
N ILE A 319 -19.32 15.57 -12.66
CA ILE A 319 -18.35 15.26 -13.72
C ILE A 319 -17.02 15.99 -13.54
N LEU A 320 -17.05 17.21 -12.98
CA LEU A 320 -15.83 18.00 -12.71
C LEU A 320 -15.04 17.40 -11.56
N THR A 321 -15.66 17.15 -10.42
CA THR A 321 -14.97 16.60 -9.25
C THR A 321 -14.52 15.16 -9.45
N ARG A 322 -15.26 14.38 -10.26
CA ARG A 322 -14.89 13.01 -10.64
C ARG A 322 -13.52 12.95 -11.30
N GLN A 323 -13.17 13.92 -12.15
CA GLN A 323 -11.86 13.99 -12.81
C GLN A 323 -10.70 14.20 -11.81
N PHE A 324 -10.95 14.92 -10.72
CA PHE A 324 -9.95 15.20 -9.69
C PHE A 324 -9.73 14.04 -8.70
N VAL A 325 -10.58 13.02 -8.71
CA VAL A 325 -10.45 11.88 -7.81
C VAL A 325 -10.18 10.55 -8.55
N GLY A 326 -9.68 10.63 -9.77
CA GLY A 326 -9.22 9.47 -10.56
C GLY A 326 -10.36 8.67 -11.21
N GLY A 327 -11.51 9.30 -11.45
CA GLY A 327 -12.68 8.74 -12.12
C GLY A 327 -12.75 8.99 -13.61
#